data_a70b075350dd8088c1d07c8ba38745a2
#
_entry.id   a70b075350dd8088c1d07c8ba38745a2
#
_cell.length_a   1.000
_cell.length_b   1.000
_cell.length_c   1.000
_cell.angle_alpha   90.00
_cell.angle_beta   90.00
_cell.angle_gamma   90.00
#
_symmetry.space_group_name_H-M   'P 1'
#
loop_
_entity.id
_entity.type
_entity.pdbx_description
1 polymer ?
#
loop_
_entity_poly.entity_id
_entity_poly.type
_entity_poly.pdbx_seq_one_letter_code
_entity_poly.pdbx_strand_id
1 'polypeptide(L)'
;MDTQNTPIHIKLWHRDFWRLCFANLLLMTSVYMLIIAVPYFMMSEGYRPWHIGCVMGAYGLGIFLLGGFCSYLVQRYRRNRVCQISIIGVVICLFVLYYIETFWQVKLGFEVLIVSRVLLGAFLGLAQMSLASTLIIDTCESFQRTEANHITSWFARFSIAIGPLVAILVYQTMGVRLVFPVASCLALAAFMLVSRVKFPFKAPAEHLPLFSCDRFFLPQGLPLFVNLALILFAAGLYFCIIHSASVFLMILGGLVLALLAEKFVFADADLKSEAVAGLILLGASELVSLSDQDFAREVVVPLFLGLGLGVIGSRFLLFYIKLAKHCQRGTSMSSFFLAWEFGLSLGIG
;
A
#
# COMPACT_ATOMS: atom_id res chain seq x y z
N MET A 1 23.55 -0.75 32.19
CA MET A 1 24.31 -1.52 31.20
C MET A 1 23.27 -2.25 30.34
N ASP A 2 22.94 -1.71 29.19
CA ASP A 2 22.01 -2.33 28.27
C ASP A 2 22.76 -3.39 27.48
N THR A 3 22.62 -4.64 27.90
CA THR A 3 23.03 -5.77 27.07
C THR A 3 22.08 -5.85 25.90
N GLN A 4 22.42 -5.18 24.82
CA GLN A 4 21.73 -5.32 23.55
C GLN A 4 22.03 -6.72 22.98
N ASN A 5 21.20 -7.69 23.34
CA ASN A 5 21.18 -9.01 22.70
C ASN A 5 20.47 -8.97 21.34
N THR A 6 20.71 -7.95 20.56
CA THR A 6 20.25 -7.89 19.17
C THR A 6 21.41 -8.35 18.27
N PRO A 7 21.21 -9.35 17.41
CA PRO A 7 22.22 -9.67 16.42
C PRO A 7 22.47 -8.43 15.54
N ILE A 8 23.71 -7.94 15.56
CA ILE A 8 24.12 -6.85 14.68
C ILE A 8 24.14 -7.39 13.26
N HIS A 9 23.13 -7.03 12.47
CA HIS A 9 23.08 -7.41 11.05
C HIS A 9 23.87 -6.38 10.24
N ILE A 10 25.12 -6.70 9.93
CA ILE A 10 26.00 -5.86 9.10
C ILE A 10 25.45 -5.74 7.66
N LYS A 11 24.71 -6.74 7.19
CA LYS A 11 24.10 -6.76 5.86
C LYS A 11 22.60 -6.49 5.95
N LEU A 12 22.08 -5.55 5.11
CA LEU A 12 20.64 -5.23 5.05
C LEU A 12 19.80 -6.48 4.72
N TRP A 13 20.28 -7.31 3.78
CA TRP A 13 19.58 -8.48 3.27
C TRP A 13 19.68 -9.69 4.21
N HIS A 14 19.21 -9.55 5.45
CA HIS A 14 19.12 -10.66 6.39
C HIS A 14 17.69 -11.26 6.40
N ARG A 15 17.55 -12.46 7.00
CA ARG A 15 16.32 -13.25 6.97
C ARG A 15 15.08 -12.49 7.48
N ASP A 16 15.23 -11.68 8.52
CA ASP A 16 14.09 -10.98 9.13
C ASP A 16 13.67 -9.77 8.28
N PHE A 17 14.61 -9.08 7.63
CA PHE A 17 14.29 -8.04 6.66
C PHE A 17 13.48 -8.59 5.47
N TRP A 18 13.91 -9.73 4.90
CA TRP A 18 13.17 -10.41 3.84
C TRP A 18 11.75 -10.78 4.29
N ARG A 19 11.58 -11.33 5.50
CA ARG A 19 10.26 -11.65 6.05
C ARG A 19 9.34 -10.44 6.11
N LEU A 20 9.86 -9.28 6.54
CA LEU A 20 9.08 -8.05 6.61
C LEU A 20 8.75 -7.48 5.22
N CYS A 21 9.67 -7.55 4.25
CA CYS A 21 9.41 -7.16 2.87
C CYS A 21 8.30 -8.02 2.24
N PHE A 22 8.36 -9.34 2.39
CA PHE A 22 7.32 -10.24 1.91
C PHE A 22 6.00 -10.09 2.68
N ALA A 23 6.05 -9.83 3.98
CA ALA A 23 4.84 -9.51 4.75
C ALA A 23 4.15 -8.26 4.21
N ASN A 24 4.93 -7.21 3.87
CA ASN A 24 4.42 -6.01 3.26
C ASN A 24 3.79 -6.28 1.88
N LEU A 25 4.48 -7.04 1.02
CA LEU A 25 3.96 -7.45 -0.29
C LEU A 25 2.61 -8.19 -0.15
N LEU A 26 2.55 -9.21 0.71
CA LEU A 26 1.34 -10.03 0.88
C LEU A 26 0.19 -9.23 1.47
N LEU A 27 0.46 -8.38 2.46
CA LEU A 27 -0.55 -7.52 3.07
C LEU A 27 -1.14 -6.54 2.06
N MET A 28 -0.29 -5.85 1.28
CA MET A 28 -0.75 -4.92 0.25
C MET A 28 -1.45 -5.65 -0.89
N THR A 29 -0.94 -6.81 -1.32
CA THR A 29 -1.60 -7.65 -2.33
C THR A 29 -3.01 -8.02 -1.89
N SER A 30 -3.21 -8.42 -0.63
CA SER A 30 -4.53 -8.80 -0.10
C SER A 30 -5.56 -7.67 -0.22
N VAL A 31 -5.15 -6.42 0.00
CA VAL A 31 -6.02 -5.25 -0.09
C VAL A 31 -6.23 -4.81 -1.54
N TYR A 32 -5.21 -4.84 -2.37
CA TYR A 32 -5.34 -4.47 -3.78
C TYR A 32 -6.15 -5.50 -4.60
N MET A 33 -6.31 -6.73 -4.15
CA MET A 33 -7.28 -7.67 -4.72
C MET A 33 -8.70 -7.09 -4.73
N LEU A 34 -9.03 -6.23 -3.76
CA LEU A 34 -10.34 -5.62 -3.62
C LEU A 34 -10.65 -4.55 -4.69
N ILE A 35 -9.63 -4.06 -5.41
CA ILE A 35 -9.83 -3.16 -6.56
C ILE A 35 -10.71 -3.83 -7.61
N ILE A 36 -10.56 -5.14 -7.78
CA ILE A 36 -11.36 -5.95 -8.70
C ILE A 36 -12.57 -6.57 -7.99
N ALA A 37 -12.36 -7.17 -6.82
CA ALA A 37 -13.40 -7.95 -6.14
C ALA A 37 -14.61 -7.13 -5.73
N VAL A 38 -14.42 -5.94 -5.16
CA VAL A 38 -15.54 -5.12 -4.63
C VAL A 38 -16.42 -4.58 -5.75
N PRO A 39 -15.91 -3.95 -6.82
CA PRO A 39 -16.75 -3.51 -7.93
C PRO A 39 -17.53 -4.67 -8.57
N TYR A 40 -16.88 -5.79 -8.89
CA TYR A 40 -17.57 -6.94 -9.49
C TYR A 40 -18.64 -7.52 -8.56
N PHE A 41 -18.33 -7.65 -7.28
CA PHE A 41 -19.30 -8.10 -6.29
C PHE A 41 -20.50 -7.17 -6.21
N MET A 42 -20.30 -5.87 -6.07
CA MET A 42 -21.39 -4.89 -5.96
C MET A 42 -22.21 -4.80 -7.25
N MET A 43 -21.58 -4.92 -8.43
CA MET A 43 -22.28 -4.98 -9.71
C MET A 43 -23.18 -6.22 -9.80
N SER A 44 -22.69 -7.38 -9.36
CA SER A 44 -23.49 -8.63 -9.35
C SER A 44 -24.71 -8.55 -8.41
N GLU A 45 -24.62 -7.74 -7.35
CA GLU A 45 -25.71 -7.46 -6.42
C GLU A 45 -26.66 -6.33 -6.87
N GLY A 46 -26.41 -5.72 -8.05
CA GLY A 46 -27.25 -4.69 -8.65
C GLY A 46 -27.08 -3.29 -8.04
N TYR A 47 -25.93 -2.99 -7.42
CA TYR A 47 -25.62 -1.64 -6.96
C TYR A 47 -25.34 -0.70 -8.14
N ARG A 48 -25.73 0.57 -7.98
CA ARG A 48 -25.44 1.62 -8.98
C ARG A 48 -23.94 2.02 -8.94
N PRO A 49 -23.36 2.49 -10.06
CA PRO A 49 -21.93 2.88 -10.11
C PRO A 49 -21.49 3.85 -9.01
N TRP A 50 -22.32 4.84 -8.67
CA TRP A 50 -21.98 5.80 -7.61
C TRP A 50 -21.89 5.16 -6.21
N HIS A 51 -22.66 4.11 -5.90
CA HIS A 51 -22.50 3.37 -4.66
C HIS A 51 -21.14 2.67 -4.61
N ILE A 52 -20.73 2.08 -5.75
CA ILE A 52 -19.43 1.41 -5.88
C ILE A 52 -18.31 2.42 -5.64
N GLY A 53 -18.38 3.59 -6.28
CA GLY A 53 -17.42 4.65 -6.08
C GLY A 53 -17.33 5.09 -4.61
N CYS A 54 -18.45 5.37 -3.95
CA CYS A 54 -18.44 5.73 -2.54
C CYS A 54 -17.80 4.67 -1.64
N VAL A 55 -18.06 3.39 -1.89
CA VAL A 55 -17.48 2.27 -1.12
C VAL A 55 -15.98 2.17 -1.39
N MET A 56 -15.53 2.34 -2.63
CA MET A 56 -14.11 2.31 -2.98
C MET A 56 -13.35 3.50 -2.38
N GLY A 57 -13.90 4.72 -2.46
CA GLY A 57 -13.29 5.92 -1.88
C GLY A 57 -13.27 5.94 -0.35
N ALA A 58 -14.25 5.31 0.31
CA ALA A 58 -14.34 5.23 1.78
C ALA A 58 -13.10 4.61 2.43
N TYR A 59 -12.43 3.68 1.76
CA TYR A 59 -11.17 3.12 2.20
C TYR A 59 -10.08 4.18 2.40
N GLY A 60 -9.96 5.13 1.46
CA GLY A 60 -8.97 6.21 1.52
C GLY A 60 -9.18 7.16 2.69
N LEU A 61 -10.42 7.36 3.15
CA LEU A 61 -10.70 8.09 4.38
C LEU A 61 -10.33 7.27 5.61
N GLY A 62 -10.58 5.97 5.56
CA GLY A 62 -10.28 5.03 6.65
C GLY A 62 -8.82 5.01 7.06
N ILE A 63 -7.86 5.10 6.12
CA ILE A 63 -6.43 5.01 6.42
C ILE A 63 -5.91 6.10 7.38
N PHE A 64 -6.61 7.23 7.50
CA PHE A 64 -6.26 8.31 8.44
C PHE A 64 -6.81 8.09 9.85
N LEU A 65 -7.86 7.28 10.00
CA LEU A 65 -8.65 7.22 11.23
C LEU A 65 -7.82 6.84 12.48
N LEU A 66 -6.93 5.86 12.36
CA LEU A 66 -6.07 5.41 13.47
C LEU A 66 -4.66 6.00 13.42
N GLY A 67 -4.32 6.78 12.39
CA GLY A 67 -2.97 7.29 12.18
C GLY A 67 -2.45 8.16 13.30
N GLY A 68 -3.25 9.10 13.79
CA GLY A 68 -2.87 10.00 14.88
C GLY A 68 -2.59 9.30 16.21
N PHE A 69 -3.12 8.09 16.41
CA PHE A 69 -2.88 7.25 17.57
C PHE A 69 -1.68 6.31 17.41
N CYS A 70 -1.12 6.19 16.21
CA CYS A 70 -0.04 5.25 15.90
C CYS A 70 1.17 5.44 16.84
N SER A 71 1.62 6.68 17.05
CA SER A 71 2.76 6.98 17.91
C SER A 71 2.53 6.52 19.35
N TYR A 72 1.35 6.82 19.92
CA TYR A 72 0.95 6.38 21.25
C TYR A 72 0.92 4.86 21.35
N LEU A 73 0.22 4.18 20.44
CA LEU A 73 0.06 2.72 20.46
C LEU A 73 1.40 2.00 20.37
N VAL A 74 2.28 2.43 19.46
CA VAL A 74 3.58 1.79 19.19
C VAL A 74 4.58 2.04 20.33
N GLN A 75 4.47 3.16 21.06
CA GLN A 75 5.35 3.49 22.18
C GLN A 75 4.82 2.98 23.53
N ARG A 76 3.51 2.87 23.71
CA ARG A 76 2.89 2.33 24.92
C ARG A 76 2.86 0.82 24.96
N TYR A 77 2.61 0.20 23.81
CA TYR A 77 2.53 -1.26 23.66
C TYR A 77 3.73 -1.79 22.88
N ARG A 78 3.87 -3.09 22.81
CA ARG A 78 4.90 -3.71 21.96
C ARG A 78 4.59 -3.47 20.49
N ARG A 79 5.53 -2.89 19.75
CA ARG A 79 5.38 -2.49 18.34
C ARG A 79 4.89 -3.61 17.44
N ASN A 80 5.48 -4.80 17.59
CA ASN A 80 5.07 -5.97 16.83
C ASN A 80 3.63 -6.40 17.13
N ARG A 81 3.17 -6.27 18.38
CA ARG A 81 1.77 -6.58 18.73
C ARG A 81 0.79 -5.60 18.10
N VAL A 82 1.13 -4.32 18.07
CA VAL A 82 0.28 -3.31 17.39
C VAL A 82 0.14 -3.65 15.92
N CYS A 83 1.24 -3.96 15.23
CA CYS A 83 1.21 -4.38 13.84
C CYS A 83 0.40 -5.69 13.65
N GLN A 84 0.62 -6.70 14.50
CA GLN A 84 -0.09 -7.97 14.45
C GLN A 84 -1.60 -7.81 14.65
N ILE A 85 -2.03 -7.03 15.65
CA ILE A 85 -3.46 -6.76 15.92
C ILE A 85 -4.08 -6.03 14.72
N SER A 86 -3.36 -5.07 14.14
CA SER A 86 -3.84 -4.35 12.96
C SER A 86 -4.00 -5.27 11.75
N ILE A 87 -3.05 -6.17 11.49
CA ILE A 87 -3.18 -7.16 10.41
C ILE A 87 -4.35 -8.13 10.68
N ILE A 88 -4.55 -8.56 11.92
CA ILE A 88 -5.72 -9.38 12.28
C ILE A 88 -7.02 -8.59 12.02
N GLY A 89 -7.05 -7.28 12.31
CA GLY A 89 -8.18 -6.43 11.96
C GLY A 89 -8.47 -6.44 10.44
N VAL A 90 -7.44 -6.36 9.60
CA VAL A 90 -7.58 -6.51 8.14
C VAL A 90 -8.15 -7.89 7.79
N VAL A 91 -7.62 -8.97 8.36
CA VAL A 91 -8.10 -10.35 8.13
C VAL A 91 -9.59 -10.47 8.48
N ILE A 92 -9.99 -9.93 9.63
CA ILE A 92 -11.39 -9.97 10.08
C ILE A 92 -12.28 -9.18 9.12
N CYS A 93 -11.89 -7.96 8.72
CA CYS A 93 -12.68 -7.15 7.79
C CYS A 93 -12.89 -7.87 6.44
N LEU A 94 -11.87 -8.55 5.91
CA LEU A 94 -11.96 -9.31 4.67
C LEU A 94 -12.84 -10.55 4.82
N PHE A 95 -12.69 -11.27 5.94
CA PHE A 95 -13.43 -12.50 6.18
C PHE A 95 -14.90 -12.26 6.52
N VAL A 96 -15.20 -11.20 7.27
CA VAL A 96 -16.58 -10.84 7.66
C VAL A 96 -17.45 -10.54 6.44
N LEU A 97 -16.91 -9.85 5.42
CA LEU A 97 -17.64 -9.60 4.16
C LEU A 97 -18.08 -10.91 3.49
N TYR A 98 -17.17 -11.86 3.40
CA TYR A 98 -17.45 -13.18 2.84
C TYR A 98 -18.45 -13.98 3.70
N TYR A 99 -18.26 -13.96 5.04
CA TYR A 99 -19.05 -14.75 5.97
C TYR A 99 -20.51 -14.32 6.02
N ILE A 100 -20.79 -13.03 6.14
CA ILE A 100 -22.17 -12.50 6.24
C ILE A 100 -22.97 -12.88 4.98
N GLU A 101 -22.35 -12.71 3.82
CA GLU A 101 -23.04 -12.99 2.56
C GLU A 101 -23.29 -14.49 2.36
N THR A 102 -22.28 -15.33 2.63
CA THR A 102 -22.35 -16.77 2.32
C THR A 102 -23.23 -17.54 3.30
N PHE A 103 -23.15 -17.23 4.60
CA PHE A 103 -23.85 -18.01 5.63
C PHE A 103 -25.19 -17.43 6.05
N TRP A 104 -25.31 -16.11 6.07
CA TRP A 104 -26.56 -15.48 6.51
C TRP A 104 -27.48 -15.17 5.33
N GLN A 105 -27.00 -15.28 4.10
CA GLN A 105 -27.75 -14.97 2.86
C GLN A 105 -28.45 -13.60 2.91
N VAL A 106 -27.91 -12.69 3.70
CA VAL A 106 -28.45 -11.34 3.86
C VAL A 106 -27.70 -10.44 2.88
N LYS A 107 -28.45 -9.75 2.03
CA LYS A 107 -27.86 -8.72 1.16
C LYS A 107 -27.21 -7.66 2.03
N LEU A 108 -25.87 -7.49 1.85
CA LEU A 108 -25.12 -6.48 2.57
C LEU A 108 -25.66 -5.09 2.23
N GLY A 109 -26.14 -4.35 3.22
CA GLY A 109 -26.55 -2.96 3.02
C GLY A 109 -25.39 -2.07 2.62
N PHE A 110 -25.67 -1.01 1.87
CA PHE A 110 -24.67 -0.03 1.42
C PHE A 110 -23.84 0.54 2.59
N GLU A 111 -24.50 0.84 3.71
CA GLU A 111 -23.86 1.38 4.91
C GLU A 111 -22.83 0.40 5.51
N VAL A 112 -23.16 -0.89 5.51
CA VAL A 112 -22.28 -1.94 6.03
C VAL A 112 -21.03 -2.05 5.16
N LEU A 113 -21.17 -1.94 3.84
CA LEU A 113 -20.04 -1.93 2.91
C LEU A 113 -19.14 -0.72 3.14
N ILE A 114 -19.68 0.49 3.31
CA ILE A 114 -18.89 1.69 3.63
C ILE A 114 -18.16 1.52 4.95
N VAL A 115 -18.84 1.12 6.02
CA VAL A 115 -18.22 0.94 7.34
C VAL A 115 -17.12 -0.10 7.28
N SER A 116 -17.33 -1.23 6.59
CA SER A 116 -16.31 -2.26 6.44
C SER A 116 -15.07 -1.75 5.69
N ARG A 117 -15.24 -0.90 4.67
CA ARG A 117 -14.14 -0.28 3.92
C ARG A 117 -13.38 0.75 4.74
N VAL A 118 -14.07 1.58 5.52
CA VAL A 118 -13.44 2.52 6.46
C VAL A 118 -12.63 1.77 7.52
N LEU A 119 -13.19 0.71 8.11
CA LEU A 119 -12.49 -0.11 9.10
C LEU A 119 -11.29 -0.82 8.49
N LEU A 120 -11.43 -1.38 7.30
CA LEU A 120 -10.31 -1.99 6.56
C LEU A 120 -9.19 -0.97 6.35
N GLY A 121 -9.53 0.24 5.90
CA GLY A 121 -8.57 1.33 5.74
C GLY A 121 -7.88 1.69 7.05
N ALA A 122 -8.64 1.82 8.14
CA ALA A 122 -8.10 2.15 9.46
C ALA A 122 -7.09 1.10 9.97
N PHE A 123 -7.44 -0.18 9.88
CA PHE A 123 -6.54 -1.26 10.28
C PHE A 123 -5.33 -1.37 9.35
N LEU A 124 -5.51 -1.25 8.04
CA LEU A 124 -4.39 -1.25 7.11
C LEU A 124 -3.46 -0.06 7.33
N GLY A 125 -4.01 1.15 7.50
CA GLY A 125 -3.23 2.35 7.80
C GLY A 125 -2.35 2.16 9.02
N LEU A 126 -2.91 1.68 10.13
CA LEU A 126 -2.16 1.39 11.35
C LEU A 126 -1.13 0.26 11.15
N ALA A 127 -1.48 -0.80 10.41
CA ALA A 127 -0.56 -1.89 10.10
C ALA A 127 0.64 -1.38 9.29
N GLN A 128 0.41 -0.61 8.23
CA GLN A 128 1.47 -0.07 7.38
C GLN A 128 2.35 0.95 8.13
N MET A 129 1.75 1.86 8.90
CA MET A 129 2.50 2.81 9.71
C MET A 129 3.39 2.09 10.72
N SER A 130 2.88 1.07 11.42
CA SER A 130 3.68 0.31 12.37
C SER A 130 4.73 -0.57 11.68
N LEU A 131 4.44 -1.17 10.54
CA LEU A 131 5.37 -2.00 9.78
C LEU A 131 6.51 -1.16 9.18
N ALA A 132 6.18 -0.15 8.37
CA ALA A 132 7.16 0.62 7.64
C ALA A 132 7.89 1.67 8.48
N SER A 133 7.19 2.37 9.39
CA SER A 133 7.82 3.42 10.20
C SER A 133 8.57 2.91 11.41
N THR A 134 8.38 1.65 11.80
CA THR A 134 8.97 1.08 13.02
C THR A 134 9.66 -0.24 12.80
N LEU A 135 8.92 -1.29 12.43
CA LEU A 135 9.46 -2.65 12.45
C LEU A 135 10.59 -2.83 11.46
N ILE A 136 10.44 -2.35 10.22
CA ILE A 136 11.47 -2.43 9.21
C ILE A 136 12.71 -1.61 9.60
N ILE A 137 12.50 -0.39 10.11
CA ILE A 137 13.58 0.48 10.56
C ILE A 137 14.34 -0.11 11.75
N ASP A 138 13.64 -0.80 12.65
CA ASP A 138 14.26 -1.43 13.83
C ASP A 138 15.12 -2.66 13.50
N THR A 139 14.95 -3.25 12.31
CA THR A 139 15.78 -4.36 11.85
C THR A 139 17.03 -3.92 11.09
N CYS A 140 17.22 -2.61 10.86
CA CYS A 140 18.28 -2.05 10.03
C CYS A 140 19.16 -1.09 10.82
N GLU A 141 20.44 -1.04 10.47
CA GLU A 141 21.38 -0.04 10.97
C GLU A 141 20.97 1.38 10.50
N SER A 142 21.39 2.40 11.27
CA SER A 142 20.97 3.79 11.02
C SER A 142 21.28 4.29 9.61
N PHE A 143 22.42 3.90 9.04
CA PHE A 143 22.85 4.29 7.69
C PHE A 143 22.08 3.54 6.59
N GLN A 144 21.51 2.36 6.87
CA GLN A 144 20.76 1.53 5.91
C GLN A 144 19.27 1.90 5.83
N ARG A 145 18.75 2.74 6.72
CA ARG A 145 17.30 3.01 6.82
C ARG A 145 16.69 3.60 5.56
N THR A 146 17.43 4.43 4.84
CA THR A 146 16.95 5.00 3.57
C THR A 146 16.78 3.93 2.52
N GLU A 147 17.79 3.06 2.38
CA GLU A 147 17.76 1.92 1.46
C GLU A 147 16.67 0.91 1.84
N ALA A 148 16.52 0.60 3.12
CA ALA A 148 15.48 -0.28 3.62
C ALA A 148 14.07 0.22 3.28
N ASN A 149 13.80 1.52 3.49
CA ASN A 149 12.53 2.14 3.13
C ASN A 149 12.28 2.10 1.62
N HIS A 150 13.32 2.38 0.83
CA HIS A 150 13.25 2.34 -0.62
C HIS A 150 12.90 0.94 -1.12
N ILE A 151 13.62 -0.10 -0.67
CA ILE A 151 13.37 -1.50 -1.02
C ILE A 151 11.95 -1.91 -0.61
N THR A 152 11.56 -1.63 0.62
CA THR A 152 10.23 -1.99 1.14
C THR A 152 9.11 -1.34 0.35
N SER A 153 9.31 -0.10 -0.11
CA SER A 153 8.34 0.60 -0.96
C SER A 153 8.19 -0.06 -2.34
N TRP A 154 9.22 -0.70 -2.87
CA TRP A 154 9.12 -1.49 -4.10
C TRP A 154 8.24 -2.72 -3.93
N PHE A 155 8.36 -3.45 -2.81
CA PHE A 155 7.48 -4.57 -2.50
C PHE A 155 6.02 -4.13 -2.42
N ALA A 156 5.73 -2.98 -1.80
CA ALA A 156 4.38 -2.43 -1.76
C ALA A 156 3.86 -2.02 -3.15
N ARG A 157 4.71 -1.42 -4.00
CA ARG A 157 4.32 -1.00 -5.36
C ARG A 157 4.04 -2.17 -6.29
N PHE A 158 4.82 -3.25 -6.22
CA PHE A 158 4.53 -4.45 -7.00
C PHE A 158 3.15 -5.03 -6.71
N SER A 159 2.66 -4.90 -5.49
CA SER A 159 1.34 -5.41 -5.10
C SER A 159 0.18 -4.72 -5.83
N ILE A 160 0.37 -3.47 -6.35
CA ILE A 160 -0.67 -2.75 -7.11
C ILE A 160 -1.04 -3.47 -8.43
N ALA A 161 -0.08 -4.20 -9.00
CA ALA A 161 -0.32 -5.03 -10.18
C ALA A 161 -0.62 -6.48 -9.81
N ILE A 162 0.09 -7.05 -8.82
CA ILE A 162 -0.06 -8.44 -8.41
C ILE A 162 -1.43 -8.68 -7.75
N GLY A 163 -1.92 -7.75 -6.93
CA GLY A 163 -3.21 -7.89 -6.25
C GLY A 163 -4.39 -8.08 -7.21
N PRO A 164 -4.65 -7.12 -8.12
CA PRO A 164 -5.69 -7.26 -9.12
C PRO A 164 -5.50 -8.47 -10.04
N LEU A 165 -4.25 -8.78 -10.44
CA LEU A 165 -3.95 -9.95 -11.24
C LEU A 165 -4.39 -11.24 -10.54
N VAL A 166 -4.02 -11.43 -9.28
CA VAL A 166 -4.45 -12.58 -8.46
C VAL A 166 -5.98 -12.58 -8.29
N ALA A 167 -6.59 -11.42 -8.07
CA ALA A 167 -8.04 -11.32 -7.95
C ALA A 167 -8.77 -11.77 -9.20
N ILE A 168 -8.30 -11.37 -10.40
CA ILE A 168 -8.89 -11.79 -11.69
C ILE A 168 -8.74 -13.29 -11.88
N LEU A 169 -7.56 -13.85 -11.59
CA LEU A 169 -7.33 -15.30 -11.71
C LEU A 169 -8.25 -16.11 -10.78
N VAL A 170 -8.41 -15.68 -9.53
CA VAL A 170 -9.33 -16.31 -8.59
C VAL A 170 -10.78 -16.13 -9.04
N TYR A 171 -11.15 -14.94 -9.50
CA TYR A 171 -12.49 -14.66 -10.03
C TYR A 171 -12.85 -15.57 -11.21
N GLN A 172 -11.94 -15.72 -12.17
CA GLN A 172 -12.17 -16.54 -13.36
C GLN A 172 -12.27 -18.05 -13.04
N THR A 173 -11.57 -18.54 -12.04
CA THR A 173 -11.52 -19.96 -11.68
C THR A 173 -12.55 -20.36 -10.63
N MET A 174 -12.83 -19.49 -9.67
CA MET A 174 -13.58 -19.82 -8.45
C MET A 174 -14.76 -18.88 -8.17
N GLY A 175 -14.89 -17.78 -8.93
CA GLY A 175 -15.92 -16.76 -8.74
C GLY A 175 -15.51 -15.63 -7.76
N VAL A 176 -16.26 -14.52 -7.83
CA VAL A 176 -15.92 -13.27 -7.10
C VAL A 176 -15.90 -13.43 -5.58
N ARG A 177 -16.81 -14.24 -5.04
CA ARG A 177 -16.95 -14.44 -3.58
C ARG A 177 -15.71 -15.04 -2.94
N LEU A 178 -15.01 -15.95 -3.65
CA LEU A 178 -13.80 -16.58 -3.13
C LEU A 178 -12.56 -15.69 -3.18
N VAL A 179 -12.62 -14.52 -3.83
CA VAL A 179 -11.53 -13.54 -3.78
C VAL A 179 -11.32 -13.01 -2.35
N PHE A 180 -12.38 -12.79 -1.57
CA PHE A 180 -12.29 -12.29 -0.19
C PHE A 180 -11.58 -13.24 0.77
N PRO A 181 -11.92 -14.54 0.85
CA PRO A 181 -11.17 -15.46 1.71
C PRO A 181 -9.73 -15.69 1.22
N VAL A 182 -9.46 -15.66 -0.09
CA VAL A 182 -8.07 -15.74 -0.60
C VAL A 182 -7.29 -14.51 -0.16
N ALA A 183 -7.85 -13.30 -0.27
CA ALA A 183 -7.23 -12.07 0.24
C ALA A 183 -6.99 -12.16 1.76
N SER A 184 -7.95 -12.69 2.53
CA SER A 184 -7.81 -12.94 3.97
C SER A 184 -6.66 -13.92 4.29
N CYS A 185 -6.51 -15.00 3.51
CA CYS A 185 -5.39 -15.94 3.64
C CYS A 185 -4.03 -15.27 3.37
N LEU A 186 -3.93 -14.37 2.38
CA LEU A 186 -2.70 -13.62 2.12
C LEU A 186 -2.37 -12.67 3.28
N ALA A 187 -3.35 -11.96 3.84
CA ALA A 187 -3.16 -11.14 5.02
C ALA A 187 -2.75 -11.97 6.24
N LEU A 188 -3.32 -13.17 6.43
CA LEU A 188 -2.93 -14.11 7.48
C LEU A 188 -1.49 -14.62 7.27
N ALA A 189 -1.06 -14.88 6.04
CA ALA A 189 0.32 -15.22 5.74
C ALA A 189 1.28 -14.06 6.08
N ALA A 190 0.90 -12.82 5.81
CA ALA A 190 1.65 -11.64 6.25
C ALA A 190 1.77 -11.57 7.78
N PHE A 191 0.67 -11.82 8.51
CA PHE A 191 0.68 -11.92 9.98
C PHE A 191 1.67 -12.99 10.47
N MET A 192 1.67 -14.17 9.86
CA MET A 192 2.59 -15.25 10.24
C MET A 192 4.05 -14.87 10.00
N LEU A 193 4.36 -14.15 8.92
CA LEU A 193 5.72 -13.67 8.65
C LEU A 193 6.17 -12.65 9.70
N VAL A 194 5.35 -11.65 10.02
CA VAL A 194 5.65 -10.65 11.07
C VAL A 194 5.84 -11.33 12.43
N SER A 195 5.03 -12.34 12.74
CA SER A 195 5.08 -13.05 14.03
C SER A 195 6.37 -13.86 14.22
N ARG A 196 7.05 -14.23 13.14
CA ARG A 196 8.32 -14.97 13.17
C ARG A 196 9.55 -14.08 13.34
N VAL A 197 9.40 -12.76 13.30
CA VAL A 197 10.50 -11.79 13.48
C VAL A 197 10.63 -11.46 14.96
N LYS A 198 11.86 -11.54 15.48
CA LYS A 198 12.18 -11.15 16.86
C LYS A 198 12.61 -9.69 16.87
N PHE A 199 11.88 -8.88 17.64
CA PHE A 199 12.21 -7.47 17.84
C PHE A 199 12.81 -7.23 19.22
N PRO A 200 13.76 -6.30 19.36
CA PRO A 200 14.32 -5.94 20.66
C PRO A 200 13.23 -5.39 21.57
N PHE A 201 13.33 -5.74 22.85
CA PHE A 201 12.45 -5.17 23.87
C PHE A 201 12.78 -3.69 24.03
N LYS A 202 11.74 -2.85 23.96
CA LYS A 202 11.82 -1.45 24.33
C LYS A 202 10.83 -1.18 25.46
N ALA A 203 11.30 -0.56 26.54
CA ALA A 203 10.43 -0.22 27.65
C ALA A 203 9.30 0.71 27.20
N PRO A 204 8.07 0.52 27.68
CA PRO A 204 6.96 1.44 27.41
C PRO A 204 7.30 2.84 27.91
N ALA A 205 6.95 3.86 27.14
CA ALA A 205 7.06 5.24 27.58
C ALA A 205 5.85 5.62 28.44
N GLU A 206 6.07 6.37 29.54
CA GLU A 206 5.01 6.66 30.52
C GLU A 206 4.21 7.92 30.20
N HIS A 207 4.85 8.95 29.65
CA HIS A 207 4.22 10.23 29.34
C HIS A 207 4.18 10.48 27.83
N LEU A 208 3.10 10.01 27.17
CA LEU A 208 2.90 10.17 25.75
C LEU A 208 1.59 10.89 25.46
N PRO A 209 1.57 11.83 24.52
CA PRO A 209 0.32 12.38 24.02
C PRO A 209 -0.47 11.28 23.29
N LEU A 210 -1.77 11.23 23.54
CA LEU A 210 -2.66 10.25 22.90
C LEU A 210 -2.70 10.44 21.38
N PHE A 211 -2.67 11.69 20.92
CA PHE A 211 -2.70 12.07 19.50
C PHE A 211 -1.40 12.80 19.14
N SER A 212 -0.77 12.37 18.04
CA SER A 212 0.49 12.96 17.56
C SER A 212 0.64 12.77 16.05
N CYS A 213 1.25 13.77 15.39
CA CYS A 213 1.67 13.64 13.98
C CYS A 213 2.92 12.76 13.81
N ASP A 214 3.65 12.46 14.90
CA ASP A 214 4.80 11.55 14.81
C ASP A 214 4.37 10.16 14.33
N ARG A 215 5.16 9.57 13.42
CA ARG A 215 4.89 8.28 12.74
C ARG A 215 3.59 8.22 11.93
N PHE A 216 2.87 9.31 11.83
CA PHE A 216 1.62 9.45 11.09
C PHE A 216 1.80 10.36 9.89
N PHE A 217 1.96 11.64 10.09
CA PHE A 217 1.96 12.64 9.03
C PHE A 217 3.08 13.69 9.23
N LEU A 218 3.77 14.01 8.13
CA LEU A 218 4.83 15.02 8.09
C LEU A 218 4.25 16.35 7.60
N PRO A 219 3.96 17.33 8.49
CA PRO A 219 3.25 18.56 8.10
C PRO A 219 3.98 19.35 7.01
N GLN A 220 5.32 19.45 7.07
CA GLN A 220 6.11 20.11 6.03
C GLN A 220 6.06 19.38 4.68
N GLY A 221 5.63 18.12 4.65
CA GLY A 221 5.43 17.33 3.43
C GLY A 221 4.07 17.52 2.76
N LEU A 222 3.20 18.41 3.26
CA LEU A 222 1.87 18.63 2.70
C LEU A 222 1.86 18.95 1.19
N PRO A 223 2.76 19.79 0.65
CA PRO A 223 2.81 20.01 -0.81
C PRO A 223 3.15 18.72 -1.59
N LEU A 224 4.06 17.89 -1.08
CA LEU A 224 4.37 16.59 -1.68
C LEU A 224 3.18 15.63 -1.59
N PHE A 225 2.43 15.68 -0.48
CA PHE A 225 1.22 14.90 -0.29
C PHE A 225 0.17 15.22 -1.35
N VAL A 226 -0.15 16.49 -1.54
CA VAL A 226 -1.15 16.93 -2.52
C VAL A 226 -0.72 16.55 -3.94
N ASN A 227 0.54 16.81 -4.31
CA ASN A 227 1.04 16.46 -5.65
C ASN A 227 0.98 14.95 -5.90
N LEU A 228 1.47 14.12 -4.96
CA LEU A 228 1.44 12.67 -5.11
C LEU A 228 0.00 12.15 -5.15
N ALA A 229 -0.88 12.66 -4.30
CA ALA A 229 -2.29 12.26 -4.27
C ALA A 229 -3.00 12.59 -5.60
N LEU A 230 -2.72 13.75 -6.22
CA LEU A 230 -3.27 14.11 -7.54
C LEU A 230 -2.76 13.17 -8.65
N ILE A 231 -1.47 12.81 -8.62
CA ILE A 231 -0.90 11.86 -9.58
C ILE A 231 -1.57 10.49 -9.44
N LEU A 232 -1.71 10.00 -8.21
CA LEU A 232 -2.33 8.71 -7.94
C LEU A 232 -3.86 8.73 -8.18
N PHE A 233 -4.50 9.89 -8.03
CA PHE A 233 -5.88 10.08 -8.42
C PHE A 233 -6.07 9.83 -9.92
N ALA A 234 -5.23 10.42 -10.79
CA ALA A 234 -5.26 10.17 -12.22
C ALA A 234 -5.05 8.68 -12.55
N ALA A 235 -4.04 8.04 -11.94
CA ALA A 235 -3.83 6.60 -12.08
C ALA A 235 -5.04 5.77 -11.59
N GLY A 236 -5.69 6.20 -10.49
CA GLY A 236 -6.89 5.56 -9.96
C GLY A 236 -8.07 5.59 -10.93
N LEU A 237 -8.28 6.70 -11.64
CA LEU A 237 -9.29 6.78 -12.70
C LEU A 237 -9.05 5.75 -13.80
N TYR A 238 -7.78 5.53 -14.19
CA TYR A 238 -7.45 4.51 -15.16
C TYR A 238 -7.77 3.09 -14.64
N PHE A 239 -7.53 2.81 -13.35
CA PHE A 239 -7.85 1.50 -12.76
C PHE A 239 -9.35 1.17 -12.78
N CYS A 240 -10.24 2.16 -12.88
CA CYS A 240 -11.69 1.92 -12.99
C CYS A 240 -12.09 1.28 -14.32
N ILE A 241 -11.31 1.49 -15.37
CA ILE A 241 -11.62 1.00 -16.74
C ILE A 241 -10.95 -0.33 -17.06
N ILE A 242 -10.00 -0.77 -16.22
CA ILE A 242 -9.23 -1.99 -16.48
C ILE A 242 -9.88 -3.20 -15.81
N HIS A 243 -10.12 -4.23 -16.63
CA HIS A 243 -10.70 -5.49 -16.15
C HIS A 243 -9.96 -6.73 -16.67
N SER A 244 -8.83 -6.56 -17.35
CA SER A 244 -8.07 -7.64 -18.00
C SER A 244 -6.80 -8.01 -17.22
N ALA A 245 -6.53 -9.30 -17.08
CA ALA A 245 -5.31 -9.81 -16.47
C ALA A 245 -4.05 -9.42 -17.26
N SER A 246 -4.14 -9.37 -18.61
CA SER A 246 -3.05 -8.95 -19.49
C SER A 246 -2.58 -7.52 -19.17
N VAL A 247 -3.51 -6.62 -18.93
CA VAL A 247 -3.20 -5.21 -18.59
C VAL A 247 -2.45 -5.10 -17.27
N PHE A 248 -2.87 -5.83 -16.23
CA PHE A 248 -2.13 -5.84 -14.96
C PHE A 248 -0.75 -6.49 -15.08
N LEU A 249 -0.59 -7.48 -15.96
CA LEU A 249 0.72 -8.05 -16.28
C LEU A 249 1.63 -7.03 -16.98
N MET A 250 1.08 -6.18 -17.87
CA MET A 250 1.84 -5.09 -18.51
C MET A 250 2.22 -4.01 -17.50
N ILE A 251 1.34 -3.64 -16.54
CA ILE A 251 1.68 -2.74 -15.44
C ILE A 251 2.83 -3.31 -14.60
N LEU A 252 2.78 -4.61 -14.29
CA LEU A 252 3.88 -5.29 -13.58
C LEU A 252 5.19 -5.22 -14.38
N GLY A 253 5.12 -5.47 -15.69
CA GLY A 253 6.27 -5.30 -16.60
C GLY A 253 6.83 -3.88 -16.56
N GLY A 254 5.97 -2.86 -16.59
CA GLY A 254 6.36 -1.46 -16.46
C GLY A 254 7.06 -1.15 -15.13
N LEU A 255 6.55 -1.71 -14.01
CA LEU A 255 7.19 -1.57 -12.70
C LEU A 255 8.58 -2.23 -12.66
N VAL A 256 8.73 -3.41 -13.28
CA VAL A 256 10.05 -4.06 -13.40
C VAL A 256 11.00 -3.23 -14.24
N LEU A 257 10.53 -2.68 -15.37
CA LEU A 257 11.33 -1.77 -16.19
C LEU A 257 11.72 -0.50 -15.42
N ALA A 258 10.85 0.04 -14.57
CA ALA A 258 11.18 1.19 -13.72
C ALA A 258 12.30 0.86 -12.73
N LEU A 259 12.27 -0.33 -12.11
CA LEU A 259 13.32 -0.79 -11.20
C LEU A 259 14.68 -0.94 -11.93
N LEU A 260 14.65 -1.47 -13.15
CA LEU A 260 15.85 -1.58 -13.99
C LEU A 260 16.35 -0.22 -14.46
N ALA A 261 15.42 0.67 -14.87
CA ALA A 261 15.76 2.03 -15.30
C ALA A 261 16.40 2.83 -14.16
N GLU A 262 15.90 2.70 -12.93
CA GLU A 262 16.47 3.34 -11.76
C GLU A 262 17.94 2.93 -11.54
N LYS A 263 18.25 1.66 -11.77
CA LYS A 263 19.60 1.12 -11.58
C LYS A 263 20.56 1.43 -12.72
N PHE A 264 20.09 1.39 -13.97
CA PHE A 264 20.97 1.42 -15.15
C PHE A 264 20.88 2.71 -15.95
N VAL A 265 19.72 3.39 -15.96
CA VAL A 265 19.50 4.59 -16.77
C VAL A 265 19.64 5.87 -15.92
N PHE A 266 19.09 5.83 -14.71
CA PHE A 266 19.02 6.99 -13.83
C PHE A 266 20.07 6.98 -12.71
N ALA A 267 21.11 6.14 -12.80
CA ALA A 267 22.10 5.99 -11.73
C ALA A 267 22.73 7.33 -11.31
N ASP A 268 23.03 8.21 -12.29
CA ASP A 268 23.67 9.52 -12.09
C ASP A 268 22.72 10.70 -12.38
N ALA A 269 21.42 10.45 -12.58
CA ALA A 269 20.48 11.50 -12.93
C ALA A 269 20.04 12.32 -11.71
N ASP A 270 19.69 13.59 -11.93
CA ASP A 270 19.10 14.44 -10.90
C ASP A 270 17.67 14.00 -10.59
N LEU A 271 17.34 13.94 -9.29
CA LEU A 271 16.03 13.49 -8.80
C LEU A 271 14.84 14.26 -9.41
N LYS A 272 15.01 15.55 -9.73
CA LYS A 272 13.96 16.33 -10.37
C LYS A 272 13.72 15.88 -11.80
N SER A 273 14.78 15.68 -12.56
CA SER A 273 14.73 15.22 -13.96
C SER A 273 14.03 13.87 -14.06
N GLU A 274 14.32 12.96 -13.14
CA GLU A 274 13.67 11.66 -13.08
C GLU A 274 12.18 11.77 -12.73
N ALA A 275 11.83 12.63 -11.75
CA ALA A 275 10.43 12.87 -11.41
C ALA A 275 9.66 13.46 -12.62
N VAL A 276 10.26 14.38 -13.35
CA VAL A 276 9.68 14.94 -14.59
C VAL A 276 9.51 13.87 -15.66
N ALA A 277 10.51 13.00 -15.86
CA ALA A 277 10.40 11.86 -16.78
C ALA A 277 9.24 10.93 -16.41
N GLY A 278 9.09 10.61 -15.13
CA GLY A 278 7.96 9.81 -14.63
C GLY A 278 6.61 10.48 -14.87
N LEU A 279 6.51 11.81 -14.67
CA LEU A 279 5.29 12.57 -14.97
C LEU A 279 4.95 12.60 -16.46
N ILE A 280 5.96 12.74 -17.32
CA ILE A 280 5.78 12.68 -18.78
C ILE A 280 5.26 11.30 -19.19
N LEU A 281 5.81 10.21 -18.62
CA LEU A 281 5.35 8.85 -18.90
C LEU A 281 3.89 8.64 -18.47
N LEU A 282 3.51 9.13 -17.27
CA LEU A 282 2.12 9.04 -16.81
C LEU A 282 1.20 9.89 -17.69
N GLY A 283 1.56 11.13 -17.98
CA GLY A 283 0.78 12.00 -18.87
C GLY A 283 0.63 11.43 -20.29
N ALA A 284 1.70 10.82 -20.83
CA ALA A 284 1.65 10.13 -22.11
C ALA A 284 0.70 8.91 -22.04
N SER A 285 0.74 8.11 -20.95
CA SER A 285 -0.18 6.98 -20.80
C SER A 285 -1.64 7.43 -20.77
N GLU A 286 -1.97 8.51 -20.05
CA GLU A 286 -3.32 9.07 -19.99
C GLU A 286 -3.78 9.59 -21.38
N LEU A 287 -2.92 10.32 -22.10
CA LEU A 287 -3.23 10.80 -23.44
C LEU A 287 -3.45 9.66 -24.44
N VAL A 288 -2.59 8.64 -24.42
CA VAL A 288 -2.70 7.48 -25.31
C VAL A 288 -3.92 6.61 -24.94
N SER A 289 -4.39 6.63 -23.70
CA SER A 289 -5.60 5.91 -23.27
C SER A 289 -6.86 6.42 -23.98
N LEU A 290 -6.85 7.66 -24.48
CA LEU A 290 -7.92 8.25 -25.29
C LEU A 290 -7.93 7.77 -26.75
N SER A 291 -6.88 7.05 -27.18
CA SER A 291 -6.80 6.45 -28.52
C SER A 291 -7.78 5.29 -28.66
N ASP A 292 -8.33 5.10 -29.85
CA ASP A 292 -9.22 3.97 -30.17
C ASP A 292 -8.47 2.69 -30.57
N GLN A 293 -7.13 2.69 -30.52
CA GLN A 293 -6.32 1.52 -30.89
C GLN A 293 -6.20 0.54 -29.71
N ASP A 294 -6.70 -0.68 -29.89
CA ASP A 294 -6.67 -1.74 -28.87
C ASP A 294 -5.26 -2.04 -28.40
N PHE A 295 -4.28 -2.15 -29.30
CA PHE A 295 -2.88 -2.37 -28.94
C PHE A 295 -2.32 -1.27 -28.02
N ALA A 296 -2.66 -0.02 -28.30
CA ALA A 296 -2.23 1.10 -27.46
C ALA A 296 -2.81 0.99 -26.05
N ARG A 297 -4.11 0.68 -25.93
CA ARG A 297 -4.82 0.56 -24.64
C ARG A 297 -4.39 -0.66 -23.82
N GLU A 298 -4.14 -1.80 -24.47
CA GLU A 298 -3.86 -3.05 -23.76
C GLU A 298 -2.37 -3.27 -23.45
N VAL A 299 -1.47 -2.64 -24.18
CA VAL A 299 -0.02 -2.86 -24.05
C VAL A 299 0.72 -1.58 -23.70
N VAL A 300 0.61 -0.53 -24.53
CA VAL A 300 1.44 0.68 -24.37
C VAL A 300 1.06 1.47 -23.12
N VAL A 301 -0.21 1.74 -22.95
CA VAL A 301 -0.72 2.52 -21.81
C VAL A 301 -0.38 1.86 -20.47
N PRO A 302 -0.71 0.58 -20.20
CA PRO A 302 -0.39 -0.04 -18.91
C PRO A 302 1.10 -0.19 -18.67
N LEU A 303 1.91 -0.41 -19.71
CA LEU A 303 3.36 -0.47 -19.59
C LEU A 303 3.94 0.89 -19.14
N PHE A 304 3.50 1.98 -19.78
CA PHE A 304 3.93 3.34 -19.43
C PHE A 304 3.40 3.78 -18.07
N LEU A 305 2.15 3.40 -17.72
CA LEU A 305 1.59 3.63 -16.40
C LEU A 305 2.43 2.94 -15.32
N GLY A 306 2.77 1.66 -15.50
CA GLY A 306 3.62 0.91 -14.57
C GLY A 306 5.02 1.52 -14.45
N LEU A 307 5.64 1.89 -15.57
CA LEU A 307 6.95 2.54 -15.60
C LEU A 307 6.91 3.89 -14.90
N GLY A 308 5.92 4.75 -15.21
CA GLY A 308 5.74 6.06 -14.59
C GLY A 308 5.48 5.98 -13.09
N LEU A 309 4.57 5.09 -12.64
CA LEU A 309 4.29 4.86 -11.22
C LEU A 309 5.53 4.35 -10.46
N GLY A 310 6.32 3.48 -11.09
CA GLY A 310 7.56 2.99 -10.50
C GLY A 310 8.57 4.11 -10.25
N VAL A 311 8.83 4.95 -11.26
CA VAL A 311 9.75 6.09 -11.16
C VAL A 311 9.23 7.13 -10.17
N ILE A 312 7.98 7.57 -10.30
CA ILE A 312 7.37 8.57 -9.41
C ILE A 312 7.39 8.10 -7.95
N GLY A 313 6.99 6.85 -7.69
CA GLY A 313 6.97 6.31 -6.34
C GLY A 313 8.35 6.33 -5.68
N SER A 314 9.41 5.99 -6.41
CA SER A 314 10.77 6.04 -5.90
C SER A 314 11.21 7.47 -5.58
N ARG A 315 10.93 8.42 -6.47
CA ARG A 315 11.44 9.80 -6.34
C ARG A 315 10.67 10.60 -5.29
N PHE A 316 9.35 10.44 -5.23
CA PHE A 316 8.56 11.08 -4.16
C PHE A 316 8.93 10.55 -2.78
N LEU A 317 9.16 9.26 -2.62
CA LEU A 317 9.66 8.73 -1.36
C LEU A 317 11.00 9.38 -0.95
N LEU A 318 11.94 9.53 -1.88
CA LEU A 318 13.21 10.18 -1.61
C LEU A 318 13.04 11.67 -1.28
N PHE A 319 12.10 12.39 -1.94
CA PHE A 319 11.77 13.78 -1.57
C PHE A 319 11.25 13.86 -0.14
N TYR A 320 10.34 12.97 0.27
CA TYR A 320 9.86 12.91 1.66
C TYR A 320 11.00 12.64 2.65
N ILE A 321 11.91 11.71 2.33
CA ILE A 321 13.05 11.39 3.20
C ILE A 321 14.02 12.57 3.29
N LYS A 322 14.28 13.29 2.20
CA LYS A 322 15.14 14.49 2.19
C LYS A 322 14.53 15.65 2.98
N LEU A 323 13.20 15.79 2.97
CA LEU A 323 12.48 16.83 3.70
C LEU A 323 12.41 16.54 5.20
N ALA A 324 12.51 15.28 5.61
CA ALA A 324 12.38 14.84 6.99
C ALA A 324 13.68 15.00 7.78
N LYS A 325 13.57 15.38 9.05
CA LYS A 325 14.68 15.30 10.00
C LYS A 325 15.05 13.83 10.26
N HIS A 326 16.26 13.57 10.73
CA HIS A 326 16.76 12.21 10.97
C HIS A 326 15.81 11.33 11.82
N CYS A 327 15.18 11.92 12.84
CA CYS A 327 14.21 11.25 13.71
C CYS A 327 12.82 11.04 13.04
N GLN A 328 12.53 11.74 11.95
CA GLN A 328 11.23 11.72 11.25
C GLN A 328 11.21 10.81 10.00
N ARG A 329 12.24 10.02 9.76
CA ARG A 329 12.30 9.14 8.56
C ARG A 329 11.17 8.11 8.51
N GLY A 330 10.71 7.61 9.66
CA GLY A 330 9.53 6.76 9.74
C GLY A 330 8.24 7.51 9.37
N THR A 331 8.10 8.74 9.87
CA THR A 331 6.96 9.62 9.56
C THR A 331 6.89 9.97 8.07
N SER A 332 8.06 10.16 7.41
CA SER A 332 8.10 10.40 5.96
C SER A 332 7.58 9.22 5.16
N MET A 333 7.91 7.99 5.56
CA MET A 333 7.38 6.78 4.92
C MET A 333 5.87 6.65 5.09
N SER A 334 5.36 6.94 6.30
CA SER A 334 3.90 6.95 6.55
C SER A 334 3.19 8.01 5.70
N SER A 335 3.74 9.22 5.60
CA SER A 335 3.14 10.31 4.80
C SER A 335 3.13 9.97 3.31
N PHE A 336 4.19 9.36 2.79
CA PHE A 336 4.24 8.85 1.43
C PHE A 336 3.15 7.79 1.20
N PHE A 337 3.03 6.81 2.08
CA PHE A 337 2.00 5.77 2.01
C PHE A 337 0.59 6.38 2.02
N LEU A 338 0.31 7.32 2.93
CA LEU A 338 -0.99 7.98 3.01
C LEU A 338 -1.34 8.73 1.72
N ALA A 339 -0.39 9.47 1.14
CA ALA A 339 -0.61 10.18 -0.13
C ALA A 339 -0.89 9.21 -1.28
N TRP A 340 -0.13 8.10 -1.32
CA TRP A 340 -0.29 7.05 -2.33
C TRP A 340 -1.67 6.43 -2.28
N GLU A 341 -2.07 5.90 -1.13
CA GLU A 341 -3.33 5.20 -0.94
C GLU A 341 -4.55 6.13 -1.07
N PHE A 342 -4.45 7.33 -0.50
CA PHE A 342 -5.52 8.31 -0.56
C PHE A 342 -5.81 8.74 -2.01
N GLY A 343 -4.76 9.10 -2.76
CA GLY A 343 -4.91 9.49 -4.16
C GLY A 343 -5.51 8.37 -5.00
N LEU A 344 -4.96 7.16 -4.87
CA LEU A 344 -5.44 5.99 -5.60
C LEU A 344 -6.91 5.67 -5.28
N SER A 345 -7.28 5.67 -4.00
CA SER A 345 -8.64 5.35 -3.57
C SER A 345 -9.68 6.39 -4.00
N LEU A 346 -9.31 7.67 -4.00
CA LEU A 346 -10.18 8.74 -4.52
C LEU A 346 -10.37 8.64 -6.04
N GLY A 347 -9.33 8.24 -6.77
CA GLY A 347 -9.41 8.06 -8.22
C GLY A 347 -10.28 6.88 -8.61
N ILE A 348 -10.24 5.79 -7.83
CA ILE A 348 -11.10 4.62 -8.04
C ILE A 348 -12.53 4.89 -7.55
N GLY A 349 -12.72 5.73 -6.54
CA GLY A 349 -14.01 6.13 -5.98
C GLY A 349 -14.69 7.25 -6.75
#